data_e5d5ff5eb04af7027743c00cd43cd4c9
#
_entry.id   e5d5ff5eb04af7027743c00cd43cd4c9
#
_cell.length_a   1.000
_cell.length_b   1.000
_cell.length_c   1.000
_cell.angle_alpha   90.00
_cell.angle_beta   90.00
_cell.angle_gamma   90.00
#
_symmetry.space_group_name_H-M   'P 1'
#
loop_
_entity.id
_entity.type
_entity.pdbx_description
1 polymer ?
#
loop_
_entity_poly.entity_id
_entity_poly.type
_entity_poly.pdbx_seq_one_letter_code
_entity_poly.pdbx_strand_id
1 'polypeptide(L)'
;IASFKERDTTYIHGESIIITGKENEQIIRAFMNGKILRNNLSGKCDSIHFNQMTGIAQLINKENIINSRSRKTKKPILWNNRSQITGDSIHIKFNNEDEVIDSLFVFNNAFIIEKDTMELGFNQISGKRLNGNFIDGKLNEVDIIKNAESIYYLRNSENELIGIDKSKSAKIKIFISDQNIDTFTKINQIDGKVYPEDEFNENDKLLKGFYFREDEIIRSIDDLFLEDKKFKLTKIKSLE
;
A
#
# COMPACT_ATOMS: atom_id res chain seq x y z
N ILE A 1 11.89 1.28 19.74
CA ILE A 1 12.24 1.40 18.31
C ILE A 1 13.45 0.52 18.05
N ALA A 2 13.39 -0.31 17.03
CA ALA A 2 14.57 -1.02 16.52
C ALA A 2 15.04 -0.28 15.25
N SER A 3 16.33 0.05 15.16
CA SER A 3 16.94 0.71 14.00
C SER A 3 18.04 -0.17 13.39
N PHE A 4 18.17 -0.12 12.09
CA PHE A 4 19.20 -0.85 11.33
C PHE A 4 19.98 0.14 10.46
N LYS A 5 21.29 0.13 10.58
CA LYS A 5 22.40 0.89 9.90
C LYS A 5 22.18 2.21 9.12
N GLU A 6 23.24 3.00 9.12
CA GLU A 6 23.39 4.45 8.88
C GLU A 6 23.02 5.01 7.48
N ARG A 7 22.79 4.23 6.44
CA ARG A 7 22.44 4.82 5.13
C ARG A 7 20.94 4.86 4.84
N ASP A 8 20.19 3.88 5.37
CA ASP A 8 18.73 3.78 5.17
C ASP A 8 18.10 3.09 6.38
N THR A 9 18.04 3.81 7.50
CA THR A 9 17.51 3.25 8.74
C THR A 9 16.03 2.87 8.60
N THR A 10 15.71 1.62 8.92
CA THR A 10 14.33 1.16 9.07
C THR A 10 13.89 1.27 10.51
N TYR A 11 12.84 2.02 10.76
CA TYR A 11 12.22 2.17 12.08
C TYR A 11 10.99 1.27 12.16
N ILE A 12 10.93 0.46 13.20
CA ILE A 12 9.77 -0.40 13.50
C ILE A 12 9.24 -0.02 14.87
N HIS A 13 7.93 0.20 14.97
CA HIS A 13 7.22 0.53 16.19
C HIS A 13 6.07 -0.46 16.42
N GLY A 14 5.72 -0.65 17.69
CA GLY A 14 4.55 -1.36 18.18
C GLY A 14 4.43 -1.13 19.68
N GLU A 15 3.26 -1.32 20.26
CA GLU A 15 3.06 -1.18 21.71
C GLU A 15 3.86 -2.23 22.49
N SER A 16 4.14 -3.38 21.85
CA SER A 16 5.01 -4.43 22.37
C SER A 16 5.98 -4.90 21.30
N ILE A 17 7.27 -4.95 21.62
CA ILE A 17 8.32 -5.45 20.73
C ILE A 17 9.03 -6.62 21.40
N ILE A 18 9.13 -7.74 20.70
CA ILE A 18 9.87 -8.94 21.12
C ILE A 18 11.00 -9.17 20.13
N ILE A 19 12.22 -9.21 20.61
CA ILE A 19 13.42 -9.51 19.83
C ILE A 19 13.97 -10.86 20.32
N THR A 20 14.18 -11.79 19.39
CA THR A 20 14.73 -13.12 19.67
C THR A 20 15.81 -13.47 18.65
N GLY A 21 16.75 -14.34 19.03
CA GLY A 21 17.87 -14.74 18.19
C GLY A 21 19.18 -14.07 18.58
N LYS A 22 20.27 -14.49 17.92
CA LYS A 22 21.62 -13.93 18.11
C LYS A 22 21.77 -12.66 17.28
N GLU A 23 22.81 -11.90 17.53
CA GLU A 23 23.19 -10.74 16.72
C GLU A 23 23.29 -11.15 15.23
N ASN A 24 22.72 -10.35 14.33
CA ASN A 24 22.56 -10.60 12.88
C ASN A 24 21.63 -11.77 12.46
N GLU A 25 21.01 -12.48 13.40
CA GLU A 25 20.02 -13.53 13.15
C GLU A 25 18.70 -13.23 13.87
N GLN A 26 18.44 -11.98 14.17
CA GLN A 26 17.31 -11.59 15.01
C GLN A 26 15.99 -11.73 14.27
N ILE A 27 14.97 -12.12 15.03
CA ILE A 27 13.56 -12.03 14.63
C ILE A 27 12.93 -10.96 15.52
N ILE A 28 12.48 -9.89 14.90
CA ILE A 28 11.78 -8.78 15.55
C ILE A 28 10.30 -8.92 15.30
N ARG A 29 9.51 -8.88 16.36
CA ARG A 29 8.04 -8.91 16.31
C ARG A 29 7.51 -7.71 17.05
N ALA A 30 6.85 -6.81 16.33
CA ALA A 30 6.12 -5.69 16.88
C ALA A 30 4.62 -6.00 16.84
N PHE A 31 3.94 -5.83 17.97
CA PHE A 31 2.52 -6.15 18.13
C PHE A 31 1.75 -4.92 18.57
N MET A 32 0.47 -4.88 18.20
CA MET A 32 -0.46 -3.80 18.51
C MET A 32 0.03 -2.47 17.94
N ASN A 33 -0.68 -1.97 16.93
CA ASN A 33 -0.34 -0.73 16.25
C ASN A 33 1.06 -0.74 15.62
N GLY A 34 1.38 -1.84 14.89
CA GLY A 34 2.65 -1.98 14.18
C GLY A 34 2.82 -0.90 13.12
N LYS A 35 3.92 -0.18 13.17
CA LYS A 35 4.29 0.87 12.21
C LYS A 35 5.71 0.65 11.72
N ILE A 36 5.93 0.92 10.44
CA ILE A 36 7.24 0.88 9.81
C ILE A 36 7.48 2.17 9.04
N LEU A 37 8.70 2.69 9.14
CA LEU A 37 9.14 3.87 8.40
C LEU A 37 10.55 3.65 7.87
N ARG A 38 10.76 3.92 6.57
CA ARG A 38 12.06 3.93 5.91
C ARG A 38 12.02 4.87 4.71
N ASN A 39 12.76 5.96 4.76
CA ASN A 39 12.74 6.98 3.69
C ASN A 39 11.31 7.36 3.28
N ASN A 40 10.96 7.13 2.02
CA ASN A 40 9.64 7.43 1.45
C ASN A 40 8.62 6.27 1.60
N LEU A 41 9.03 5.18 2.28
CA LEU A 41 8.16 4.04 2.53
C LEU A 41 7.71 4.05 3.98
N SER A 42 6.41 4.03 4.19
CA SER A 42 5.85 3.88 5.53
C SER A 42 4.66 2.94 5.52
N GLY A 43 4.35 2.33 6.67
CA GLY A 43 3.26 1.38 6.75
C GLY A 43 2.67 1.22 8.13
N LYS A 44 1.42 0.73 8.17
CA LYS A 44 0.68 0.44 9.40
C LYS A 44 -0.03 -0.91 9.30
N CYS A 45 -0.03 -1.63 10.41
CA CYS A 45 -0.71 -2.93 10.55
C CYS A 45 -0.94 -3.26 12.03
N ASP A 46 -1.53 -4.41 12.32
CA ASP A 46 -1.64 -4.89 13.70
C ASP A 46 -0.31 -5.44 14.21
N SER A 47 0.42 -6.16 13.35
CA SER A 47 1.67 -6.81 13.73
C SER A 47 2.70 -6.79 12.60
N ILE A 48 3.98 -6.59 12.95
CA ILE A 48 5.12 -6.69 12.05
C ILE A 48 6.00 -7.84 12.52
N HIS A 49 6.37 -8.72 11.60
CA HIS A 49 7.37 -9.75 11.81
C HIS A 49 8.53 -9.50 10.86
N PHE A 50 9.70 -9.18 11.39
CA PHE A 50 10.91 -9.03 10.60
C PHE A 50 11.92 -10.12 10.96
N ASN A 51 12.40 -10.84 9.97
CA ASN A 51 13.42 -11.85 10.10
C ASN A 51 14.69 -11.38 9.39
N GLN A 52 15.75 -11.09 10.13
CA GLN A 52 17.03 -10.59 9.61
C GLN A 52 17.69 -11.58 8.65
N MET A 53 17.64 -12.90 8.93
CA MET A 53 18.28 -13.91 8.08
C MET A 53 17.67 -13.94 6.67
N THR A 54 16.37 -13.80 6.58
CA THR A 54 15.67 -13.84 5.28
C THR A 54 15.50 -12.46 4.66
N GLY A 55 15.74 -11.39 5.43
CA GLY A 55 15.49 -10.02 5.02
C GLY A 55 14.00 -9.70 4.80
N ILE A 56 13.07 -10.48 5.38
CA ILE A 56 11.64 -10.32 5.13
C ILE A 56 10.93 -9.67 6.31
N ALA A 57 10.28 -8.54 6.04
CA ALA A 57 9.31 -7.91 6.92
C ALA A 57 7.89 -8.24 6.46
N GLN A 58 7.07 -8.79 7.35
CA GLN A 58 5.67 -9.13 7.11
C GLN A 58 4.76 -8.18 7.90
N LEU A 59 3.90 -7.46 7.21
CA LEU A 59 2.85 -6.62 7.78
C LEU A 59 1.55 -7.40 7.74
N ILE A 60 0.98 -7.69 8.91
CA ILE A 60 -0.16 -8.59 9.07
C ILE A 60 -1.19 -7.92 9.96
N ASN A 61 -2.46 -8.07 9.62
CA ASN A 61 -3.54 -7.77 10.54
C ASN A 61 -4.15 -9.08 11.05
N LYS A 62 -4.44 -9.14 12.34
CA LYS A 62 -5.15 -10.26 12.90
C LYS A 62 -6.53 -10.32 12.23
N GLU A 63 -6.90 -11.49 11.71
CA GLU A 63 -8.27 -11.73 11.30
C GLU A 63 -9.19 -11.42 12.49
N ASN A 64 -10.14 -10.54 12.27
CA ASN A 64 -11.00 -10.10 13.35
C ASN A 64 -11.68 -11.28 14.01
N ILE A 65 -11.49 -11.41 15.30
CA ILE A 65 -12.50 -11.94 16.18
C ILE A 65 -13.74 -11.08 15.91
N ILE A 66 -14.72 -11.71 15.29
CA ILE A 66 -15.94 -11.12 14.77
C ILE A 66 -16.67 -10.36 15.89
N ASN A 67 -16.41 -9.09 16.00
CA ASN A 67 -17.35 -8.17 16.63
C ASN A 67 -18.18 -7.53 15.51
N SER A 68 -19.34 -8.12 15.32
CA SER A 68 -20.29 -7.95 14.22
C SER A 68 -20.87 -6.53 14.00
N ARG A 69 -20.27 -5.47 14.52
CA ARG A 69 -20.77 -4.09 14.38
C ARG A 69 -19.86 -3.11 13.66
N SER A 70 -18.63 -3.50 13.31
CA SER A 70 -17.72 -2.64 12.51
C SER A 70 -17.09 -3.48 11.40
N ARG A 71 -17.75 -3.52 10.25
CA ARG A 71 -17.32 -4.26 9.04
C ARG A 71 -16.10 -3.67 8.33
N LYS A 72 -15.28 -2.87 8.96
CA LYS A 72 -14.04 -2.36 8.38
C LYS A 72 -12.85 -3.06 9.04
N THR A 73 -12.53 -4.25 8.53
CA THR A 73 -11.22 -4.85 8.79
C THR A 73 -10.17 -3.89 8.28
N LYS A 74 -9.45 -3.26 9.18
CA LYS A 74 -8.30 -2.45 8.78
C LYS A 74 -7.29 -3.41 8.17
N LYS A 75 -7.12 -3.36 6.86
CA LYS A 75 -6.05 -4.10 6.16
C LYS A 75 -4.70 -3.46 6.48
N PRO A 76 -3.59 -4.22 6.46
CA PRO A 76 -2.26 -3.64 6.43
C PRO A 76 -2.16 -2.68 5.25
N ILE A 77 -1.46 -1.59 5.47
CA ILE A 77 -1.29 -0.52 4.50
C ILE A 77 0.16 -0.13 4.42
N LEU A 78 0.61 0.14 3.20
CA LEU A 78 1.92 0.66 2.90
C LEU A 78 1.74 1.89 2.02
N TRP A 79 2.47 2.94 2.31
CA TRP A 79 2.61 4.12 1.45
C TRP A 79 4.01 4.18 0.87
N ASN A 80 4.08 4.43 -0.42
CA ASN A 80 5.33 4.70 -1.13
C ASN A 80 5.12 5.97 -1.96
N ASN A 81 5.76 7.04 -1.55
CA ASN A 81 5.53 8.37 -2.12
C ASN A 81 4.03 8.76 -2.11
N ARG A 82 3.42 8.86 -3.29
CA ARG A 82 2.01 9.26 -3.47
C ARG A 82 1.04 8.07 -3.50
N SER A 83 1.58 6.85 -3.58
CA SER A 83 0.78 5.64 -3.74
C SER A 83 0.49 4.99 -2.39
N GLN A 84 -0.75 4.59 -2.20
CA GLN A 84 -1.22 3.76 -1.11
C GLN A 84 -1.39 2.32 -1.60
N ILE A 85 -0.83 1.36 -0.91
CA ILE A 85 -0.90 -0.08 -1.22
C ILE A 85 -1.53 -0.81 -0.05
N THR A 86 -2.54 -1.64 -0.31
CA THR A 86 -3.21 -2.47 0.70
C THR A 86 -3.41 -3.90 0.21
N GLY A 87 -3.63 -4.82 1.13
CA GLY A 87 -3.96 -6.22 0.85
C GLY A 87 -4.23 -6.97 2.15
N ASP A 88 -4.40 -8.29 2.11
CA ASP A 88 -4.64 -9.06 3.34
C ASP A 88 -3.34 -9.27 4.13
N SER A 89 -2.20 -9.34 3.44
CA SER A 89 -0.85 -9.23 4.03
C SER A 89 0.12 -8.57 3.05
N ILE A 90 1.13 -7.87 3.58
CA ILE A 90 2.17 -7.20 2.80
C ILE A 90 3.52 -7.71 3.28
N HIS A 91 4.36 -8.19 2.36
CA HIS A 91 5.72 -8.64 2.63
C HIS A 91 6.70 -7.74 1.89
N ILE A 92 7.65 -7.20 2.62
CA ILE A 92 8.76 -6.41 2.08
C ILE A 92 10.02 -7.25 2.23
N LYS A 93 10.73 -7.48 1.13
CA LYS A 93 12.01 -8.14 1.16
C LYS A 93 13.13 -7.12 1.00
N PHE A 94 14.09 -7.19 1.89
CA PHE A 94 15.34 -6.44 1.85
C PHE A 94 16.46 -7.35 1.34
N ASN A 95 17.36 -6.80 0.56
CA ASN A 95 18.61 -7.46 0.25
C ASN A 95 19.47 -7.52 1.52
N ASN A 96 20.07 -8.68 1.82
CA ASN A 96 20.86 -8.87 3.04
C ASN A 96 22.26 -8.23 2.96
N GLU A 97 22.77 -7.89 1.79
CA GLU A 97 24.12 -7.34 1.61
C GLU A 97 24.13 -5.82 1.83
N ASP A 98 23.23 -5.11 1.20
CA ASP A 98 23.15 -3.63 1.24
C ASP A 98 21.93 -3.12 1.99
N GLU A 99 21.05 -4.03 2.46
CA GLU A 99 19.85 -3.75 3.23
C GLU A 99 18.82 -2.86 2.51
N VAL A 100 18.94 -2.67 1.18
CA VAL A 100 17.94 -1.96 0.39
C VAL A 100 16.72 -2.82 0.12
N ILE A 101 15.59 -2.20 -0.20
CA ILE A 101 14.39 -2.93 -0.57
C ILE A 101 14.60 -3.57 -1.94
N ASP A 102 14.38 -4.88 -2.02
CA ASP A 102 14.48 -5.71 -3.21
C ASP A 102 13.11 -5.98 -3.84
N SER A 103 12.15 -6.41 -3.02
CA SER A 103 10.85 -6.81 -3.53
C SER A 103 9.71 -6.50 -2.55
N LEU A 104 8.52 -6.32 -3.11
CA LEU A 104 7.26 -6.14 -2.39
C LEU A 104 6.25 -7.18 -2.87
N PHE A 105 5.62 -7.88 -1.94
CA PHE A 105 4.56 -8.84 -2.23
C PHE A 105 3.32 -8.48 -1.44
N VAL A 106 2.18 -8.37 -2.14
CA VAL A 106 0.88 -8.21 -1.50
C VAL A 106 0.02 -9.42 -1.82
N PHE A 107 -0.46 -10.07 -0.78
CA PHE A 107 -1.24 -11.30 -0.91
C PHE A 107 -2.71 -11.04 -0.64
N ASN A 108 -3.52 -11.48 -1.58
CA ASN A 108 -4.97 -11.36 -1.64
C ASN A 108 -5.51 -9.93 -1.52
N ASN A 109 -6.50 -9.62 -2.33
CA ASN A 109 -7.15 -8.31 -2.34
C ASN A 109 -6.16 -7.13 -2.44
N ALA A 110 -5.10 -7.30 -3.26
CA ALA A 110 -4.14 -6.25 -3.52
C ALA A 110 -4.84 -5.04 -4.15
N PHE A 111 -4.54 -3.85 -3.63
CA PHE A 111 -5.15 -2.61 -4.09
C PHE A 111 -4.12 -1.48 -4.04
N ILE A 112 -3.98 -0.75 -5.15
CA ILE A 112 -3.16 0.46 -5.25
C ILE A 112 -4.10 1.64 -5.45
N ILE A 113 -3.84 2.73 -4.76
CA ILE A 113 -4.53 4.01 -4.93
C ILE A 113 -3.49 5.11 -5.02
N GLU A 114 -3.64 5.97 -6.01
CA GLU A 114 -2.84 7.18 -6.16
C GLU A 114 -3.76 8.34 -6.56
N LYS A 115 -3.59 9.52 -5.96
CA LYS A 115 -4.31 10.71 -6.43
C LYS A 115 -3.87 11.05 -7.83
N ASP A 116 -4.83 11.36 -8.69
CA ASP A 116 -4.53 11.96 -10.00
C ASP A 116 -3.71 13.25 -9.85
N THR A 117 -2.82 13.52 -10.79
CA THR A 117 -1.90 14.66 -10.72
C THR A 117 -2.59 16.02 -10.61
N MET A 118 -3.79 16.14 -11.17
CA MET A 118 -4.64 17.35 -11.11
C MET A 118 -5.78 17.23 -10.09
N GLU A 119 -5.73 16.19 -9.24
CA GLU A 119 -6.71 15.93 -8.17
C GLU A 119 -8.16 15.74 -8.65
N LEU A 120 -8.38 15.41 -9.93
CA LEU A 120 -9.72 15.14 -10.47
C LEU A 120 -10.30 13.82 -9.95
N GLY A 121 -9.47 12.94 -9.39
CA GLY A 121 -9.88 11.65 -8.86
C GLY A 121 -8.72 10.79 -8.40
N PHE A 122 -8.86 9.48 -8.55
CA PHE A 122 -7.86 8.52 -8.12
C PHE A 122 -7.56 7.50 -9.21
N ASN A 123 -6.29 7.32 -9.52
CA ASN A 123 -5.80 6.14 -10.20
C ASN A 123 -5.93 4.96 -9.26
N GLN A 124 -6.55 3.89 -9.70
CA GLN A 124 -6.88 2.73 -8.88
C GLN A 124 -6.57 1.45 -9.64
N ILE A 125 -5.92 0.53 -8.96
CA ILE A 125 -5.63 -0.78 -9.52
C ILE A 125 -5.88 -1.82 -8.44
N SER A 126 -6.64 -2.84 -8.75
CA SER A 126 -6.90 -3.95 -7.84
C SER A 126 -6.62 -5.29 -8.50
N GLY A 127 -6.38 -6.32 -7.69
CA GLY A 127 -6.19 -7.68 -8.16
C GLY A 127 -5.99 -8.66 -7.01
N LYS A 128 -5.76 -9.94 -7.34
CA LYS A 128 -5.55 -10.95 -6.29
C LYS A 128 -4.21 -10.79 -5.60
N ARG A 129 -3.13 -10.49 -6.35
CA ARG A 129 -1.76 -10.33 -5.86
C ARG A 129 -1.09 -9.14 -6.51
N LEU A 130 -0.12 -8.58 -5.78
CA LEU A 130 0.82 -7.61 -6.33
C LEU A 130 2.24 -8.14 -6.06
N ASN A 131 3.08 -8.07 -7.09
CA ASN A 131 4.53 -8.21 -6.97
C ASN A 131 5.17 -6.90 -7.43
N GLY A 132 5.98 -6.29 -6.58
CA GLY A 132 6.79 -5.12 -6.89
C GLY A 132 8.25 -5.49 -6.89
N ASN A 133 9.00 -5.05 -7.87
CA ASN A 133 10.45 -5.20 -7.98
C ASN A 133 11.13 -3.85 -7.85
N PHE A 134 12.20 -3.80 -7.07
CA PHE A 134 12.97 -2.58 -6.80
C PHE A 134 14.36 -2.71 -7.39
N ILE A 135 14.87 -1.61 -7.93
CA ILE A 135 16.26 -1.45 -8.37
C ILE A 135 16.83 -0.28 -7.58
N ASP A 136 17.94 -0.50 -6.91
CA ASP A 136 18.60 0.50 -6.04
C ASP A 136 17.63 1.13 -5.02
N GLY A 137 16.74 0.31 -4.44
CA GLY A 137 15.73 0.75 -3.48
C GLY A 137 14.57 1.59 -4.06
N LYS A 138 14.49 1.74 -5.36
CA LYS A 138 13.41 2.43 -6.06
C LYS A 138 12.49 1.44 -6.75
N LEU A 139 11.18 1.61 -6.61
CA LEU A 139 10.19 0.77 -7.28
C LEU A 139 10.31 0.94 -8.80
N ASN A 140 10.60 -0.15 -9.50
CA ASN A 140 10.83 -0.19 -10.93
C ASN A 140 9.72 -0.90 -11.71
N GLU A 141 9.21 -2.01 -11.18
CA GLU A 141 8.18 -2.80 -11.85
C GLU A 141 7.09 -3.22 -10.85
N VAL A 142 5.85 -3.22 -11.29
CA VAL A 142 4.70 -3.74 -10.54
C VAL A 142 3.87 -4.66 -11.42
N ASP A 143 3.65 -5.86 -10.95
CA ASP A 143 2.74 -6.85 -11.52
C ASP A 143 1.49 -7.01 -10.66
N ILE A 144 0.32 -6.74 -11.22
CA ILE A 144 -0.97 -7.08 -10.61
C ILE A 144 -1.48 -8.35 -11.27
N ILE A 145 -1.70 -9.39 -10.48
CA ILE A 145 -1.93 -10.75 -10.97
C ILE A 145 -3.30 -11.26 -10.54
N LYS A 146 -4.04 -11.79 -11.49
CA LYS A 146 -5.39 -12.38 -11.41
C LYS A 146 -6.48 -11.37 -11.06
N ASN A 147 -7.49 -11.32 -11.92
CA ASN A 147 -8.66 -10.46 -11.80
C ASN A 147 -8.25 -9.00 -11.61
N ALA A 148 -7.33 -8.53 -12.44
CA ALA A 148 -6.88 -7.16 -12.39
C ALA A 148 -7.98 -6.22 -12.91
N GLU A 149 -8.29 -5.18 -12.14
CA GLU A 149 -9.20 -4.10 -12.53
C GLU A 149 -8.48 -2.77 -12.34
N SER A 150 -8.74 -1.81 -13.23
CA SER A 150 -8.15 -0.47 -13.13
C SER A 150 -9.13 0.63 -13.48
N ILE A 151 -8.93 1.77 -12.83
CA ILE A 151 -9.43 3.09 -13.24
C ILE A 151 -8.19 3.98 -13.33
N TYR A 152 -7.94 4.55 -14.51
CA TYR A 152 -6.75 5.34 -14.75
C TYR A 152 -7.06 6.60 -15.55
N TYR A 153 -6.65 7.76 -15.02
CA TYR A 153 -6.81 9.06 -15.64
C TYR A 153 -5.68 9.27 -16.66
N LEU A 154 -6.00 9.08 -17.94
CA LEU A 154 -5.06 9.19 -19.04
C LEU A 154 -4.76 10.66 -19.33
N ARG A 155 -3.48 11.02 -19.35
CA ARG A 155 -3.03 12.39 -19.62
C ARG A 155 -2.02 12.44 -20.76
N ASN A 156 -2.00 13.55 -21.49
CA ASN A 156 -1.00 13.83 -22.50
C ASN A 156 0.29 14.43 -21.87
N SER A 157 1.27 14.74 -22.69
CA SER A 157 2.54 15.35 -22.27
C SER A 157 2.38 16.75 -21.64
N GLU A 158 1.27 17.42 -21.90
CA GLU A 158 0.92 18.73 -21.33
C GLU A 158 0.09 18.60 -20.04
N ASN A 159 -0.07 17.37 -19.55
CA ASN A 159 -0.85 17.01 -18.38
C ASN A 159 -2.38 17.26 -18.51
N GLU A 160 -2.89 17.41 -19.74
CA GLU A 160 -4.30 17.51 -20.00
C GLU A 160 -4.97 16.13 -19.97
N LEU A 161 -6.17 16.03 -19.42
CA LEU A 161 -6.94 14.79 -19.36
C LEU A 161 -7.45 14.39 -20.76
N ILE A 162 -6.98 13.23 -21.24
CA ILE A 162 -7.46 12.64 -22.51
C ILE A 162 -8.76 11.85 -22.30
N GLY A 163 -8.88 11.22 -21.13
CA GLY A 163 -10.01 10.39 -20.76
C GLY A 163 -9.73 9.50 -19.57
N ILE A 164 -10.73 8.75 -19.13
CA ILE A 164 -10.66 7.85 -17.98
C ILE A 164 -10.80 6.42 -18.47
N ASP A 165 -9.73 5.64 -18.36
CA ASP A 165 -9.73 4.22 -18.67
C ASP A 165 -10.31 3.42 -17.51
N LYS A 166 -11.38 2.69 -17.74
CA LYS A 166 -11.91 1.68 -16.81
C LYS A 166 -11.86 0.32 -17.46
N SER A 167 -11.09 -0.59 -16.89
CA SER A 167 -10.84 -1.87 -17.55
C SER A 167 -10.58 -3.01 -16.57
N LYS A 168 -10.69 -4.23 -17.09
CA LYS A 168 -10.37 -5.50 -16.45
C LYS A 168 -9.42 -6.28 -17.34
N SER A 169 -8.57 -7.10 -16.70
CA SER A 169 -7.68 -8.02 -17.41
C SER A 169 -7.23 -9.16 -16.49
N ALA A 170 -6.58 -10.17 -17.05
CA ALA A 170 -6.00 -11.23 -16.24
C ALA A 170 -4.78 -10.74 -15.44
N LYS A 171 -4.03 -9.79 -16.01
CA LYS A 171 -2.82 -9.19 -15.40
C LYS A 171 -2.63 -7.76 -15.88
N ILE A 172 -2.08 -6.91 -15.00
CA ILE A 172 -1.55 -5.58 -15.35
C ILE A 172 -0.07 -5.56 -14.98
N LYS A 173 0.77 -5.08 -15.89
CA LYS A 173 2.20 -4.83 -15.69
C LYS A 173 2.47 -3.34 -15.84
N ILE A 174 3.19 -2.77 -14.89
CA ILE A 174 3.54 -1.36 -14.83
C ILE A 174 5.05 -1.25 -14.72
N PHE A 175 5.68 -0.46 -15.59
CA PHE A 175 7.06 -0.02 -15.44
C PHE A 175 7.09 1.41 -14.95
N ILE A 176 8.01 1.69 -14.03
CA ILE A 176 8.16 2.98 -13.36
C ILE A 176 9.59 3.46 -13.61
N SER A 177 9.72 4.67 -14.14
CA SER A 177 10.99 5.37 -14.31
C SER A 177 10.87 6.76 -13.70
N ASP A 178 11.88 7.17 -12.94
CA ASP A 178 11.91 8.48 -12.25
C ASP A 178 10.63 8.82 -11.47
N GLN A 179 10.08 7.82 -10.78
CA GLN A 179 8.85 7.89 -9.99
C GLN A 179 7.57 8.17 -10.80
N ASN A 180 7.63 8.07 -12.12
CA ASN A 180 6.48 8.17 -13.00
C ASN A 180 6.20 6.84 -13.69
N ILE A 181 4.94 6.59 -14.02
CA ILE A 181 4.57 5.43 -14.82
C ILE A 181 5.06 5.66 -16.25
N ASP A 182 5.99 4.82 -16.69
CA ASP A 182 6.51 4.81 -18.05
C ASP A 182 5.62 3.97 -18.96
N THR A 183 5.28 2.76 -18.51
CA THR A 183 4.47 1.83 -19.30
C THR A 183 3.41 1.15 -18.45
N PHE A 184 2.18 1.15 -18.96
CA PHE A 184 1.02 0.48 -18.35
C PHE A 184 0.46 -0.55 -19.33
N THR A 185 0.67 -1.84 -19.07
CA THR A 185 0.31 -2.91 -19.99
C THR A 185 -0.74 -3.83 -19.36
N LYS A 186 -1.84 -4.03 -20.05
CA LYS A 186 -2.87 -5.02 -19.71
C LYS A 186 -2.62 -6.30 -20.51
N ILE A 187 -2.75 -7.44 -19.87
CA ILE A 187 -2.39 -8.75 -20.46
C ILE A 187 -3.53 -9.73 -20.25
N ASN A 188 -3.97 -10.31 -21.35
CA ASN A 188 -5.02 -11.33 -21.46
C ASN A 188 -6.39 -10.91 -20.91
N GLN A 189 -7.45 -11.38 -21.57
CA GLN A 189 -8.84 -11.16 -21.18
C GLN A 189 -9.16 -9.68 -20.93
N ILE A 190 -8.70 -8.82 -21.82
CA ILE A 190 -8.85 -7.38 -21.66
C ILE A 190 -10.29 -7.00 -22.05
N ASP A 191 -11.00 -6.39 -21.10
CA ASP A 191 -12.31 -5.79 -21.28
C ASP A 191 -12.28 -4.40 -20.65
N GLY A 192 -12.56 -3.37 -21.43
CA GLY A 192 -12.49 -2.00 -20.93
C GLY A 192 -12.85 -0.95 -21.96
N LYS A 193 -13.07 0.25 -21.46
CA LYS A 193 -13.41 1.41 -22.25
C LYS A 193 -12.72 2.66 -21.69
N VAL A 194 -12.33 3.55 -22.59
CA VAL A 194 -11.92 4.92 -22.24
C VAL A 194 -13.14 5.82 -22.38
N TYR A 195 -13.44 6.57 -21.34
CA TYR A 195 -14.55 7.49 -21.26
C TYR A 195 -14.05 8.93 -21.32
N PRO A 196 -14.70 9.85 -22.05
CA PRO A 196 -14.55 11.27 -21.79
C PRO A 196 -14.92 11.59 -20.33
N GLU A 197 -14.39 12.67 -19.78
CA GLU A 197 -14.61 13.04 -18.36
C GLU A 197 -16.09 13.24 -18.04
N ASP A 198 -16.82 13.92 -18.93
CA ASP A 198 -18.23 14.24 -18.79
C ASP A 198 -19.18 13.04 -18.96
N GLU A 199 -18.70 11.96 -19.60
CA GLU A 199 -19.44 10.71 -19.75
C GLU A 199 -19.15 9.69 -18.65
N PHE A 200 -18.14 9.90 -17.79
CA PHE A 200 -17.76 8.94 -16.76
C PHE A 200 -18.65 9.05 -15.53
N ASN A 201 -19.46 8.02 -15.29
CA ASN A 201 -20.46 8.02 -14.24
C ASN A 201 -19.81 8.09 -12.84
N GLU A 202 -20.35 8.96 -11.98
CA GLU A 202 -19.87 9.13 -10.58
C GLU A 202 -19.85 7.81 -9.80
N ASN A 203 -20.84 6.94 -9.99
CA ASN A 203 -20.91 5.63 -9.33
C ASN A 203 -19.80 4.66 -9.78
N ASP A 204 -19.17 4.94 -10.91
CA ASP A 204 -18.12 4.13 -11.51
C ASP A 204 -16.71 4.62 -11.19
N LYS A 205 -16.57 5.78 -10.54
CA LYS A 205 -15.30 6.41 -10.23
C LYS A 205 -14.45 5.66 -9.18
N LEU A 206 -15.04 4.71 -8.47
CA LEU A 206 -14.36 3.96 -7.43
C LEU A 206 -14.49 2.45 -7.64
N LEU A 207 -13.37 1.73 -7.62
CA LEU A 207 -13.36 0.27 -7.61
C LEU A 207 -13.87 -0.27 -6.26
N LYS A 208 -14.45 -1.46 -6.30
CA LYS A 208 -14.91 -2.16 -5.08
C LYS A 208 -13.74 -2.35 -4.10
N GLY A 209 -13.91 -1.85 -2.89
CA GLY A 209 -12.88 -1.94 -1.84
C GLY A 209 -12.00 -0.71 -1.73
N PHE A 210 -12.26 0.33 -2.53
CA PHE A 210 -11.59 1.62 -2.40
C PHE A 210 -11.70 2.18 -0.98
N TYR A 211 -10.55 2.54 -0.39
CA TYR A 211 -10.48 3.23 0.89
C TYR A 211 -9.15 3.97 1.01
N PHE A 212 -9.15 5.26 0.78
CA PHE A 212 -7.96 6.11 0.86
C PHE A 212 -7.76 6.64 2.28
N ARG A 213 -6.55 6.52 2.82
CA ARG A 213 -6.20 6.75 4.24
C ARG A 213 -5.05 7.75 4.39
N GLU A 214 -5.13 8.87 3.68
CA GLU A 214 -4.06 9.89 3.63
C GLU A 214 -3.71 10.47 5.00
N ASP A 215 -4.70 10.61 5.88
CA ASP A 215 -4.54 11.15 7.24
C ASP A 215 -3.75 10.22 8.19
N GLU A 216 -3.51 8.98 7.76
CA GLU A 216 -2.76 8.00 8.53
C GLU A 216 -1.29 7.84 8.07
N ILE A 217 -0.83 8.58 7.05
CA ILE A 217 0.52 8.50 6.51
C ILE A 217 1.54 8.87 7.60
N ILE A 218 2.56 8.03 7.76
CA ILE A 218 3.70 8.28 8.65
C ILE A 218 4.78 9.00 7.82
N ARG A 219 5.09 10.24 8.16
CA ARG A 219 6.06 11.09 7.46
C ARG A 219 7.35 11.31 8.23
N SER A 220 7.32 11.09 9.54
CA SER A 220 8.44 11.35 10.44
C SER A 220 8.55 10.27 11.51
N ILE A 221 9.69 10.24 12.20
CA ILE A 221 9.89 9.35 13.36
C ILE A 221 8.87 9.68 14.47
N ASP A 222 8.52 10.94 14.65
CA ASP A 222 7.54 11.36 15.67
C ASP A 222 6.16 10.77 15.40
N ASP A 223 5.77 10.60 14.13
CA ASP A 223 4.49 9.99 13.75
C ASP A 223 4.40 8.50 14.17
N LEU A 224 5.54 7.83 14.39
CA LEU A 224 5.52 6.45 14.89
C LEU A 224 4.90 6.36 16.29
N PHE A 225 5.00 7.42 17.09
CA PHE A 225 4.51 7.48 18.48
C PHE A 225 3.11 8.08 18.59
N LEU A 226 2.58 8.69 17.53
CA LEU A 226 1.24 9.23 17.57
C LEU A 226 0.22 8.10 17.73
N GLU A 227 -0.67 8.24 18.73
CA GLU A 227 -1.83 7.35 18.83
C GLU A 227 -2.71 7.53 17.59
N ASP A 228 -3.23 6.42 17.06
CA ASP A 228 -4.28 6.48 16.04
C ASP A 228 -5.44 7.31 16.61
N LYS A 229 -5.87 8.33 15.89
CA LYS A 229 -7.04 9.12 16.29
C LYS A 229 -8.19 8.16 16.55
N LYS A 230 -8.51 7.94 17.82
CA LYS A 230 -9.70 7.19 18.20
C LYS A 230 -10.88 7.91 17.57
N PHE A 231 -11.62 7.25 16.69
CA PHE A 231 -12.87 7.76 16.18
C PHE A 231 -13.73 8.12 17.39
N LYS A 232 -13.87 9.42 17.69
CA LYS A 232 -14.88 9.87 18.63
C LYS A 232 -16.22 9.59 17.96
N LEU A 233 -16.88 8.51 18.41
CA LEU A 233 -18.28 8.29 18.11
C LEU A 233 -19.01 9.55 18.59
N THR A 234 -19.50 10.34 17.66
CA THR A 234 -20.40 11.45 17.96
C THR A 234 -21.61 10.81 18.62
N LYS A 235 -21.82 11.06 19.92
CA LYS A 235 -23.05 10.66 20.58
C LYS A 235 -24.19 11.28 19.78
N ILE A 236 -24.97 10.44 19.10
CA ILE A 236 -26.25 10.87 18.54
C ILE A 236 -27.07 11.26 19.77
N LYS A 237 -27.38 12.55 19.92
CA LYS A 237 -28.37 13.00 20.88
C LYS A 237 -29.66 12.29 20.49
N SER A 238 -30.16 11.40 21.38
CA SER A 238 -31.50 10.86 21.26
C SER A 238 -32.46 12.05 21.17
N LEU A 239 -33.25 12.07 20.13
CA LEU A 239 -34.41 12.95 20.04
C LEU A 239 -35.35 12.57 21.22
N GLU A 240 -35.48 13.47 22.17
CA GLU A 240 -36.61 13.51 23.09
C GLU A 240 -37.85 14.02 22.35
#